data_e41d9bc56462c3e2026d305c1d5cbde5
#
_entry.id   e41d9bc56462c3e2026d305c1d5cbde5
#
_cell.length_a   1.000
_cell.length_b   1.000
_cell.length_c   1.000
_cell.angle_alpha   90.00
_cell.angle_beta   90.00
_cell.angle_gamma   90.00
#
_symmetry.space_group_name_H-M   'P 1'
#
loop_
_entity.id
_entity.type
_entity.pdbx_description
1 polymer ?
#
loop_
_entity_poly.entity_id
_entity_poly.type
_entity_poly.pdbx_seq_one_letter_code
_entity_poly.pdbx_strand_id
1 'polypeptide(L)'
;MSAMNKIIAQCRKPSGLFGRFMLWEMNRQHSKLTDWGLSHAAIKKTDTILDVGCGGGRTISKLAELASEGKVHGIDYSEESVTTAHRKNTRWIDVGRVSIREGIVSQLAFDNNTFDLVMAIETHLFWPDLPNDFREIFRVLKHGGQLLIVAEIYKGGKHLQGARKKIFDQHLAANMNLLTPEQHRELFTNAGFAGLQIFEELDTGWICAMGRKGLEFDFIVR
;
A
#
# COMPACT_ATOMS: atom_id res chain seq x y z
N MET A 1 4.68 -26.88 9.10
CA MET A 1 5.01 -25.46 8.79
C MET A 1 5.94 -24.93 9.86
N SER A 2 7.06 -24.26 9.47
CA SER A 2 7.96 -23.63 10.43
C SER A 2 7.27 -22.48 11.17
N ALA A 3 7.77 -22.11 12.37
CA ALA A 3 7.23 -20.96 13.11
C ALA A 3 7.27 -19.67 12.28
N MET A 4 8.30 -19.47 11.47
CA MET A 4 8.46 -18.35 10.55
C MET A 4 7.34 -18.32 9.50
N ASN A 5 6.99 -19.44 8.89
CA ASN A 5 5.90 -19.50 7.91
C ASN A 5 4.53 -19.16 8.53
N LYS A 6 4.31 -19.49 9.81
CA LYS A 6 3.10 -19.09 10.54
C LYS A 6 3.04 -17.58 10.76
N ILE A 7 4.17 -16.95 11.10
CA ILE A 7 4.27 -15.50 11.27
C ILE A 7 4.01 -14.78 9.93
N ILE A 8 4.66 -15.20 8.84
CA ILE A 8 4.45 -14.63 7.50
C ILE A 8 2.99 -14.77 7.06
N ALA A 9 2.37 -15.92 7.31
CA ALA A 9 0.95 -16.12 7.01
C ALA A 9 0.05 -15.15 7.76
N GLN A 10 0.36 -14.84 9.03
CA GLN A 10 -0.37 -13.84 9.81
C GLN A 10 -0.07 -12.39 9.39
N CYS A 11 1.14 -12.10 8.92
CA CYS A 11 1.43 -10.79 8.30
C CYS A 11 0.62 -10.62 7.01
N ARG A 12 0.50 -11.70 6.22
CA ARG A 12 -0.24 -11.72 4.95
C ARG A 12 -1.75 -11.66 5.17
N LYS A 13 -2.31 -12.54 6.03
CA LYS A 13 -3.74 -12.63 6.34
C LYS A 13 -3.95 -12.82 7.85
N PRO A 14 -3.99 -11.74 8.62
CA PRO A 14 -4.25 -11.81 10.05
C PRO A 14 -5.58 -12.48 10.35
N SER A 15 -5.60 -13.36 11.37
CA SER A 15 -6.82 -14.06 11.78
C SER A 15 -6.81 -14.38 13.27
N GLY A 16 -7.97 -14.31 13.92
CA GLY A 16 -8.16 -14.60 15.33
C GLY A 16 -7.37 -13.69 16.28
N LEU A 17 -7.26 -14.08 17.56
CA LEU A 17 -6.58 -13.27 18.59
C LEU A 17 -5.10 -12.99 18.28
N PHE A 18 -4.40 -13.96 17.70
CA PHE A 18 -3.02 -13.77 17.30
C PHE A 18 -2.90 -12.80 16.12
N GLY A 19 -3.82 -12.86 15.16
CA GLY A 19 -3.91 -11.87 14.08
C GLY A 19 -4.14 -10.47 14.58
N ARG A 20 -5.00 -10.26 15.59
CA ARG A 20 -5.21 -8.93 16.22
C ARG A 20 -3.94 -8.39 16.87
N PHE A 21 -3.22 -9.23 17.59
CA PHE A 21 -1.93 -8.84 18.17
C PHE A 21 -0.93 -8.45 17.07
N MET A 22 -0.82 -9.25 15.99
CA MET A 22 0.03 -8.93 14.84
C MET A 22 -0.35 -7.60 14.20
N LEU A 23 -1.65 -7.33 13.96
CA LEU A 23 -2.12 -6.06 13.43
C LEU A 23 -1.73 -4.86 14.32
N TRP A 24 -1.85 -5.03 15.64
CA TRP A 24 -1.46 -3.97 16.59
C TRP A 24 0.04 -3.68 16.51
N GLU A 25 0.88 -4.73 16.48
CA GLU A 25 2.34 -4.60 16.41
C GLU A 25 2.77 -4.03 15.06
N MET A 26 2.22 -4.50 13.94
CA MET A 26 2.46 -3.95 12.60
C MET A 26 2.10 -2.47 12.52
N ASN A 27 0.92 -2.09 13.01
CA ASN A 27 0.49 -0.69 13.08
C ASN A 27 1.46 0.19 13.89
N ARG A 28 2.09 -0.35 14.92
CA ARG A 28 3.08 0.36 15.74
C ARG A 28 4.41 0.51 15.02
N GLN A 29 4.91 -0.59 14.45
CA GLN A 29 6.23 -0.63 13.79
C GLN A 29 6.24 0.21 12.50
N HIS A 30 5.22 0.09 11.65
CA HIS A 30 5.18 0.78 10.37
C HIS A 30 4.81 2.28 10.46
N SER A 31 4.65 2.84 11.67
CA SER A 31 4.26 4.24 11.83
C SER A 31 5.25 5.21 11.18
N LYS A 32 6.55 5.01 11.45
CA LYS A 32 7.60 5.87 10.90
C LYS A 32 7.75 5.69 9.39
N LEU A 33 7.63 4.45 8.92
CA LEU A 33 7.62 4.12 7.49
C LEU A 33 6.47 4.82 6.77
N THR A 34 5.25 4.76 7.36
CA THR A 34 4.07 5.46 6.84
C THR A 34 4.31 6.98 6.78
N ASP A 35 4.85 7.56 7.84
CA ASP A 35 5.12 9.00 7.91
C ASP A 35 6.14 9.44 6.86
N TRP A 36 7.21 8.66 6.70
CA TRP A 36 8.21 8.89 5.66
C TRP A 36 7.62 8.74 4.25
N GLY A 37 6.89 7.66 3.98
CA GLY A 37 6.23 7.48 2.67
C GLY A 37 5.28 8.62 2.34
N LEU A 38 4.43 9.03 3.29
CA LEU A 38 3.49 10.13 3.10
C LEU A 38 4.18 11.49 2.89
N SER A 39 5.41 11.69 3.38
CA SER A 39 6.16 12.93 3.15
C SER A 39 6.51 13.18 1.68
N HIS A 40 6.46 12.14 0.84
CA HIS A 40 6.67 12.23 -0.60
C HIS A 40 5.38 12.53 -1.39
N ALA A 41 4.20 12.40 -0.77
CA ALA A 41 2.91 12.63 -1.41
C ALA A 41 2.36 14.04 -1.07
N ALA A 42 1.90 14.75 -2.09
CA ALA A 42 1.22 16.03 -1.90
C ALA A 42 -0.29 15.79 -1.71
N ILE A 43 -0.72 15.54 -0.47
CA ILE A 43 -2.13 15.29 -0.12
C ILE A 43 -2.85 16.61 0.07
N LYS A 44 -3.94 16.81 -0.68
CA LYS A 44 -4.84 17.97 -0.54
C LYS A 44 -5.97 17.64 0.43
N LYS A 45 -6.52 18.66 1.08
CA LYS A 45 -7.65 18.51 2.00
C LYS A 45 -8.89 17.87 1.36
N THR A 46 -9.07 18.05 0.05
CA THR A 46 -10.22 17.60 -0.72
C THR A 46 -10.03 16.25 -1.41
N ASP A 47 -8.85 15.62 -1.29
CA ASP A 47 -8.52 14.40 -2.01
C ASP A 47 -9.42 13.22 -1.61
N THR A 48 -9.77 12.41 -2.59
CA THR A 48 -10.36 11.08 -2.39
C THR A 48 -9.24 10.05 -2.48
N ILE A 49 -8.99 9.33 -1.38
CA ILE A 49 -7.82 8.47 -1.20
C ILE A 49 -8.24 7.01 -1.01
N LEU A 50 -7.50 6.07 -1.61
CA LEU A 50 -7.63 4.65 -1.38
C LEU A 50 -6.35 4.10 -0.71
N ASP A 51 -6.52 3.40 0.40
CA ASP A 51 -5.48 2.61 1.08
C ASP A 51 -5.70 1.12 0.77
N VAL A 52 -4.80 0.53 -0.01
CA VAL A 52 -4.87 -0.88 -0.45
C VAL A 52 -4.10 -1.77 0.51
N GLY A 53 -4.81 -2.65 1.20
CA GLY A 53 -4.29 -3.44 2.31
C GLY A 53 -4.17 -2.60 3.57
N CYS A 54 -5.28 -1.97 3.97
CA CYS A 54 -5.31 -0.97 5.06
C CYS A 54 -5.05 -1.56 6.46
N GLY A 55 -4.96 -2.89 6.60
CA GLY A 55 -4.67 -3.57 7.84
C GLY A 55 -5.58 -3.13 8.98
N GLY A 56 -4.99 -2.80 10.12
CA GLY A 56 -5.73 -2.31 11.31
C GLY A 56 -6.18 -0.84 11.24
N GLY A 57 -6.10 -0.18 10.07
CA GLY A 57 -6.71 1.12 9.80
C GLY A 57 -6.01 2.34 10.43
N ARG A 58 -4.75 2.22 10.83
CA ARG A 58 -4.00 3.37 11.37
C ARG A 58 -3.73 4.44 10.30
N THR A 59 -3.31 4.00 9.14
CA THR A 59 -3.06 4.87 7.99
C THR A 59 -4.33 5.59 7.57
N ILE A 60 -5.47 4.88 7.55
CA ILE A 60 -6.80 5.46 7.29
C ILE A 60 -7.11 6.64 8.21
N SER A 61 -6.89 6.49 9.54
CA SER A 61 -7.09 7.60 10.49
C SER A 61 -6.26 8.82 10.13
N LYS A 62 -4.98 8.61 9.81
CA LYS A 62 -4.06 9.68 9.45
C LYS A 62 -4.45 10.37 8.13
N LEU A 63 -4.82 9.59 7.12
CA LEU A 63 -5.30 10.11 5.84
C LEU A 63 -6.58 10.92 6.01
N ALA A 64 -7.51 10.49 6.89
CA ALA A 64 -8.73 11.23 7.19
C ALA A 64 -8.47 12.57 7.90
N GLU A 65 -7.37 12.70 8.63
CA GLU A 65 -6.93 13.97 9.22
C GLU A 65 -6.33 14.89 8.15
N LEU A 66 -5.49 14.35 7.26
CA LEU A 66 -4.84 15.11 6.18
C LEU A 66 -5.85 15.56 5.12
N ALA A 67 -6.66 14.65 4.59
CA ALA A 67 -7.71 14.95 3.63
C ALA A 67 -8.99 15.41 4.35
N SER A 68 -8.91 16.50 5.11
CA SER A 68 -9.92 16.93 6.08
C SER A 68 -11.30 17.28 5.49
N GLU A 69 -11.39 17.53 4.20
CA GLU A 69 -12.60 17.83 3.41
C GLU A 69 -12.89 16.73 2.38
N GLY A 70 -12.00 15.78 2.23
CA GLY A 70 -12.04 14.68 1.28
C GLY A 70 -12.64 13.38 1.86
N LYS A 71 -12.42 12.29 1.16
CA LYS A 71 -12.86 10.95 1.57
C LYS A 71 -11.71 9.96 1.55
N VAL A 72 -11.72 9.02 2.48
CA VAL A 72 -10.72 7.94 2.54
C VAL A 72 -11.43 6.59 2.47
N HIS A 73 -10.97 5.76 1.56
CA HIS A 73 -11.43 4.39 1.40
C HIS A 73 -10.30 3.44 1.80
N GLY A 74 -10.64 2.38 2.50
CA GLY A 74 -9.71 1.30 2.81
C GLY A 74 -10.23 -0.02 2.29
N ILE A 75 -9.35 -0.84 1.74
CA ILE A 75 -9.65 -2.24 1.45
C ILE A 75 -8.61 -3.14 2.08
N ASP A 76 -9.07 -4.29 2.54
CA ASP A 76 -8.20 -5.39 2.97
C ASP A 76 -8.91 -6.71 2.68
N TYR A 77 -8.17 -7.77 2.34
CA TYR A 77 -8.77 -9.07 2.06
C TYR A 77 -8.96 -9.93 3.33
N SER A 78 -8.51 -9.43 4.48
CA SER A 78 -8.69 -10.05 5.79
C SER A 78 -9.87 -9.42 6.53
N GLU A 79 -10.90 -10.22 6.81
CA GLU A 79 -12.06 -9.80 7.62
C GLU A 79 -11.63 -9.26 9.00
N GLU A 80 -10.59 -9.86 9.62
CA GLU A 80 -10.04 -9.39 10.90
C GLU A 80 -9.43 -8.00 10.78
N SER A 81 -8.69 -7.73 9.68
CA SER A 81 -8.16 -6.40 9.37
C SER A 81 -9.28 -5.38 9.21
N VAL A 82 -10.28 -5.68 8.39
CA VAL A 82 -11.45 -4.82 8.15
C VAL A 82 -12.19 -4.52 9.45
N THR A 83 -12.48 -5.55 10.27
CA THR A 83 -13.14 -5.37 11.56
C THR A 83 -12.35 -4.47 12.51
N THR A 84 -11.02 -4.67 12.57
CA THR A 84 -10.13 -3.87 13.41
C THR A 84 -10.05 -2.43 12.92
N ALA A 85 -9.93 -2.24 11.60
CA ALA A 85 -9.90 -0.93 10.97
C ALA A 85 -11.22 -0.15 11.18
N HIS A 86 -12.37 -0.82 11.09
CA HIS A 86 -13.68 -0.23 11.38
C HIS A 86 -13.74 0.32 12.82
N ARG A 87 -13.39 -0.50 13.80
CA ARG A 87 -13.40 -0.08 15.22
C ARG A 87 -12.52 1.14 15.47
N LYS A 88 -11.35 1.15 14.82
CA LYS A 88 -10.39 2.25 14.97
C LYS A 88 -10.88 3.55 14.33
N ASN A 89 -11.66 3.46 13.27
CA ASN A 89 -12.07 4.60 12.45
C ASN A 89 -13.54 4.96 12.59
N THR A 90 -14.26 4.43 13.60
CA THR A 90 -15.70 4.64 13.81
C THR A 90 -16.08 6.12 13.70
N ARG A 91 -15.35 7.02 14.37
CA ARG A 91 -15.61 8.47 14.32
C ARG A 91 -15.66 9.07 12.91
N TRP A 92 -14.82 8.54 12.01
CA TRP A 92 -14.76 9.03 10.61
C TRP A 92 -15.79 8.35 9.70
N ILE A 93 -16.14 7.11 10.04
CA ILE A 93 -17.19 6.33 9.35
C ILE A 93 -18.55 6.95 9.65
N ASP A 94 -18.83 7.26 10.91
CA ASP A 94 -20.12 7.82 11.36
C ASP A 94 -20.44 9.18 10.70
N VAL A 95 -19.41 9.96 10.38
CA VAL A 95 -19.56 11.23 9.65
C VAL A 95 -19.44 11.07 8.12
N GLY A 96 -19.38 9.85 7.61
CA GLY A 96 -19.38 9.55 6.17
C GLY A 96 -18.10 9.90 5.41
N ARG A 97 -16.97 10.10 6.15
CA ARG A 97 -15.67 10.46 5.56
C ARG A 97 -14.77 9.28 5.30
N VAL A 98 -14.99 8.18 5.99
CA VAL A 98 -14.22 6.94 5.82
C VAL A 98 -15.13 5.79 5.45
N SER A 99 -14.70 4.96 4.50
CA SER A 99 -15.36 3.71 4.13
C SER A 99 -14.30 2.61 4.09
N ILE A 100 -14.53 1.51 4.80
CA ILE A 100 -13.62 0.38 4.85
C ILE A 100 -14.40 -0.87 4.49
N ARG A 101 -13.84 -1.72 3.61
CA ARG A 101 -14.51 -2.94 3.18
C ARG A 101 -13.52 -4.05 2.86
N GLU A 102 -14.00 -5.28 2.88
CA GLU A 102 -13.26 -6.41 2.34
C GLU A 102 -13.11 -6.26 0.82
N GLY A 103 -11.92 -6.55 0.29
CA GLY A 103 -11.64 -6.46 -1.13
C GLY A 103 -10.21 -6.86 -1.47
N ILE A 104 -9.99 -7.13 -2.75
CA ILE A 104 -8.69 -7.50 -3.31
C ILE A 104 -8.27 -6.47 -4.35
N VAL A 105 -6.96 -6.25 -4.47
CA VAL A 105 -6.38 -5.28 -5.40
C VAL A 105 -6.63 -5.65 -6.87
N SER A 106 -6.67 -6.95 -7.16
CA SER A 106 -6.83 -7.46 -8.54
C SER A 106 -8.20 -7.20 -9.16
N GLN A 107 -9.19 -6.79 -8.34
CA GLN A 107 -10.54 -6.45 -8.77
C GLN A 107 -11.12 -5.39 -7.82
N LEU A 108 -10.77 -4.14 -8.09
CA LEU A 108 -11.22 -3.01 -7.28
C LEU A 108 -12.68 -2.65 -7.62
N ALA A 109 -13.58 -2.85 -6.65
CA ALA A 109 -15.01 -2.52 -6.81
C ALA A 109 -15.26 -1.00 -6.69
N PHE A 110 -14.57 -0.22 -7.53
CA PHE A 110 -14.69 1.23 -7.66
C PHE A 110 -14.74 1.60 -9.15
N ASP A 111 -15.39 2.71 -9.44
CA ASP A 111 -15.46 3.25 -10.79
C ASP A 111 -14.09 3.75 -11.27
N ASN A 112 -13.95 3.88 -12.59
CA ASN A 112 -12.77 4.49 -13.19
C ASN A 112 -12.64 5.96 -12.71
N ASN A 113 -11.41 6.44 -12.61
CA ASN A 113 -11.12 7.84 -12.28
C ASN A 113 -11.77 8.33 -10.98
N THR A 114 -11.72 7.52 -9.92
CA THR A 114 -12.31 7.82 -8.61
C THR A 114 -11.35 8.51 -7.66
N PHE A 115 -10.08 8.09 -7.64
CA PHE A 115 -9.13 8.47 -6.59
C PHE A 115 -8.09 9.49 -7.07
N ASP A 116 -7.81 10.46 -6.19
CA ASP A 116 -6.70 11.39 -6.35
C ASP A 116 -5.36 10.76 -5.95
N LEU A 117 -5.41 9.87 -4.94
CA LEU A 117 -4.26 9.09 -4.46
C LEU A 117 -4.70 7.65 -4.18
N VAL A 118 -3.92 6.70 -4.67
CA VAL A 118 -3.96 5.31 -4.20
C VAL A 118 -2.63 5.02 -3.53
N MET A 119 -2.66 4.41 -2.37
CA MET A 119 -1.45 4.04 -1.67
C MET A 119 -1.47 2.58 -1.21
N ALA A 120 -0.28 2.01 -1.10
CA ALA A 120 -0.05 0.66 -0.58
C ALA A 120 1.23 0.65 0.26
N ILE A 121 1.08 0.41 1.57
CA ILE A 121 2.21 0.34 2.51
C ILE A 121 2.36 -1.10 2.96
N GLU A 122 3.51 -1.72 2.67
CA GLU A 122 3.85 -3.11 3.01
C GLU A 122 2.93 -4.17 2.37
N THR A 123 2.08 -3.83 1.41
CA THR A 123 1.03 -4.75 0.93
C THR A 123 1.28 -5.32 -0.45
N HIS A 124 1.93 -4.57 -1.38
CA HIS A 124 2.26 -5.04 -2.73
C HIS A 124 3.17 -6.28 -2.73
N LEU A 125 3.89 -6.50 -1.63
CA LEU A 125 4.69 -7.70 -1.39
C LEU A 125 3.88 -9.00 -1.46
N PHE A 126 2.56 -8.93 -1.26
CA PHE A 126 1.65 -10.07 -1.20
C PHE A 126 0.60 -10.08 -2.32
N TRP A 127 0.65 -9.16 -3.26
CA TRP A 127 -0.30 -9.09 -4.36
C TRP A 127 -0.12 -10.27 -5.33
N PRO A 128 -1.22 -10.87 -5.82
CA PRO A 128 -1.14 -12.12 -6.57
C PRO A 128 -0.67 -11.96 -8.01
N ASP A 129 -0.96 -10.81 -8.64
CA ASP A 129 -0.67 -10.51 -10.05
C ASP A 129 -0.30 -9.04 -10.21
N LEU A 130 0.95 -8.69 -9.90
CA LEU A 130 1.43 -7.31 -9.94
C LEU A 130 1.09 -6.56 -11.24
N PRO A 131 1.28 -7.12 -12.44
CA PRO A 131 0.90 -6.43 -13.67
C PRO A 131 -0.59 -6.09 -13.77
N ASN A 132 -1.48 -6.99 -13.37
CA ASN A 132 -2.92 -6.74 -13.33
C ASN A 132 -3.29 -5.77 -12.22
N ASP A 133 -2.71 -5.94 -11.04
CA ASP A 133 -2.98 -5.15 -9.84
C ASP A 133 -2.63 -3.67 -10.07
N PHE A 134 -1.50 -3.41 -10.74
CA PHE A 134 -1.11 -2.05 -11.14
C PHE A 134 -2.05 -1.44 -12.19
N ARG A 135 -2.55 -2.25 -13.16
CA ARG A 135 -3.56 -1.78 -14.12
C ARG A 135 -4.90 -1.44 -13.46
N GLU A 136 -5.34 -2.24 -12.49
CA GLU A 136 -6.56 -1.96 -11.70
C GLU A 136 -6.42 -0.65 -10.91
N ILE A 137 -5.28 -0.44 -10.27
CA ILE A 137 -5.00 0.83 -9.60
C ILE A 137 -4.98 2.00 -10.59
N PHE A 138 -4.32 1.83 -11.74
CA PHE A 138 -4.31 2.84 -12.80
C PHE A 138 -5.73 3.17 -13.28
N ARG A 139 -6.60 2.16 -13.43
CA ARG A 139 -7.99 2.35 -13.84
C ARG A 139 -8.76 3.26 -12.88
N VAL A 140 -8.66 2.99 -11.58
CA VAL A 140 -9.42 3.73 -10.55
C VAL A 140 -8.84 5.09 -10.20
N LEU A 141 -7.58 5.38 -10.55
CA LEU A 141 -6.97 6.69 -10.38
C LEU A 141 -7.56 7.69 -11.37
N LYS A 142 -7.83 8.91 -10.93
CA LYS A 142 -8.14 10.06 -11.78
C LYS A 142 -6.94 10.41 -12.67
N HIS A 143 -7.17 11.09 -13.77
CA HIS A 143 -6.10 11.74 -14.52
C HIS A 143 -5.38 12.76 -13.61
N GLY A 144 -4.05 12.70 -13.58
CA GLY A 144 -3.21 13.44 -12.63
C GLY A 144 -3.10 12.82 -11.24
N GLY A 145 -3.92 11.81 -10.92
CA GLY A 145 -3.86 11.05 -9.67
C GLY A 145 -2.58 10.24 -9.51
N GLN A 146 -2.22 9.92 -8.29
CA GLN A 146 -0.95 9.29 -7.93
C GLN A 146 -1.12 7.90 -7.34
N LEU A 147 -0.17 7.00 -7.67
CA LEU A 147 0.08 5.77 -6.91
C LEU A 147 1.31 5.96 -6.06
N LEU A 148 1.23 5.58 -4.78
CA LEU A 148 2.32 5.54 -3.81
C LEU A 148 2.49 4.11 -3.28
N ILE A 149 3.64 3.50 -3.52
CA ILE A 149 4.04 2.20 -2.97
C ILE A 149 5.16 2.43 -1.96
N VAL A 150 5.00 1.91 -0.74
CA VAL A 150 6.01 2.04 0.31
C VAL A 150 6.32 0.68 0.90
N ALA A 151 7.61 0.37 1.08
CA ALA A 151 8.04 -0.87 1.72
C ALA A 151 9.29 -0.69 2.58
N GLU A 152 9.32 -1.46 3.67
CA GLU A 152 10.49 -1.60 4.52
C GLU A 152 11.57 -2.49 3.89
N ILE A 153 11.15 -3.45 3.05
CA ILE A 153 12.03 -4.46 2.47
C ILE A 153 11.87 -4.47 0.95
N TYR A 154 12.98 -4.37 0.22
CA TYR A 154 13.02 -4.50 -1.23
C TYR A 154 14.32 -5.21 -1.66
N LYS A 155 14.35 -5.76 -2.87
CA LYS A 155 15.52 -6.49 -3.39
C LYS A 155 16.66 -5.51 -3.66
N GLY A 156 17.79 -5.72 -3.01
CA GLY A 156 18.94 -4.81 -3.03
C GLY A 156 19.02 -3.89 -1.82
N GLY A 157 17.96 -3.73 -1.05
CA GLY A 157 17.93 -2.92 0.16
C GLY A 157 18.76 -3.48 1.31
N LYS A 158 19.02 -2.63 2.31
CA LYS A 158 19.87 -2.91 3.48
C LYS A 158 19.48 -4.19 4.24
N HIS A 159 18.17 -4.44 4.39
CA HIS A 159 17.66 -5.60 5.12
C HIS A 159 17.99 -6.94 4.46
N LEU A 160 18.28 -6.93 3.15
CA LEU A 160 18.65 -8.12 2.38
C LEU A 160 20.15 -8.21 2.12
N GLN A 161 21.01 -7.49 2.87
CA GLN A 161 22.46 -7.55 2.79
C GLN A 161 23.08 -8.31 3.97
N GLY A 162 24.24 -8.96 3.74
CA GLY A 162 25.01 -9.63 4.78
C GLY A 162 24.47 -10.99 5.23
N ALA A 163 24.88 -11.45 6.44
CA ALA A 163 24.57 -12.79 6.95
C ALA A 163 23.07 -13.04 7.22
N ARG A 164 22.30 -11.98 7.48
CA ARG A 164 20.82 -12.04 7.60
C ARG A 164 20.15 -12.40 6.28
N LYS A 165 20.77 -12.06 5.15
CA LYS A 165 20.32 -12.40 3.80
C LYS A 165 19.95 -13.87 3.65
N LYS A 166 20.79 -14.79 4.15
CA LYS A 166 20.62 -16.23 3.93
C LYS A 166 19.39 -16.83 4.62
N ILE A 167 19.00 -16.29 5.77
CA ILE A 167 17.83 -16.77 6.53
C ILE A 167 16.55 -16.11 6.00
N PHE A 168 16.63 -14.83 5.64
CA PHE A 168 15.53 -14.07 5.08
C PHE A 168 15.19 -14.49 3.64
N ASP A 169 16.20 -14.70 2.77
CA ASP A 169 16.03 -15.01 1.35
C ASP A 169 15.25 -16.30 1.11
N GLN A 170 15.49 -17.36 1.89
CA GLN A 170 14.86 -18.67 1.65
C GLN A 170 13.37 -18.71 2.04
N HIS A 171 12.93 -17.92 3.02
CA HIS A 171 11.57 -17.94 3.52
C HIS A 171 10.72 -16.77 3.00
N LEU A 172 11.33 -15.60 2.75
CA LEU A 172 10.63 -14.43 2.24
C LEU A 172 10.48 -14.47 0.72
N ALA A 173 11.53 -14.82 -0.02
CA ALA A 173 11.50 -14.88 -1.48
C ALA A 173 10.46 -15.88 -2.03
N ALA A 174 10.14 -16.93 -1.28
CA ALA A 174 9.11 -17.92 -1.67
C ALA A 174 7.66 -17.42 -1.49
N ASN A 175 7.43 -16.31 -0.78
CA ASN A 175 6.09 -15.87 -0.37
C ASN A 175 5.84 -14.36 -0.53
N MET A 176 6.81 -13.59 -1.02
CA MET A 176 6.71 -12.13 -1.15
C MET A 176 7.26 -11.66 -2.50
N ASN A 177 6.64 -10.67 -3.08
CA ASN A 177 7.10 -9.99 -4.29
C ASN A 177 8.20 -8.98 -3.93
N LEU A 178 9.43 -9.46 -3.73
CA LEU A 178 10.56 -8.58 -3.50
C LEU A 178 11.07 -8.03 -4.83
N LEU A 179 10.90 -6.74 -5.03
CA LEU A 179 11.27 -6.04 -6.27
C LEU A 179 12.52 -5.21 -6.07
N THR A 180 13.33 -5.05 -7.13
CA THR A 180 14.36 -4.02 -7.19
C THR A 180 13.74 -2.66 -7.51
N PRO A 181 14.46 -1.53 -7.31
CA PRO A 181 14.00 -0.22 -7.78
C PRO A 181 13.66 -0.22 -9.28
N GLU A 182 14.45 -0.92 -10.11
CA GLU A 182 14.23 -1.06 -11.56
C GLU A 182 12.94 -1.83 -11.85
N GLN A 183 12.67 -2.92 -11.13
CA GLN A 183 11.43 -3.69 -11.29
C GLN A 183 10.20 -2.89 -10.86
N HIS A 184 10.29 -2.03 -9.83
CA HIS A 184 9.24 -1.06 -9.54
C HIS A 184 9.03 -0.13 -10.74
N ARG A 185 10.11 0.40 -11.31
CA ARG A 185 10.05 1.29 -12.48
C ARG A 185 9.35 0.62 -13.67
N GLU A 186 9.69 -0.61 -13.97
CA GLU A 186 9.07 -1.40 -15.04
C GLU A 186 7.58 -1.58 -14.83
N LEU A 187 7.14 -1.96 -13.61
CA LEU A 187 5.72 -2.15 -13.29
C LEU A 187 4.90 -0.86 -13.47
N PHE A 188 5.40 0.26 -12.95
CA PHE A 188 4.74 1.55 -13.13
C PHE A 188 4.64 1.93 -14.63
N THR A 189 5.73 1.82 -15.36
CA THR A 189 5.80 2.16 -16.79
C THR A 189 4.86 1.28 -17.61
N ASN A 190 4.88 -0.05 -17.38
CA ASN A 190 4.04 -1.01 -18.10
C ASN A 190 2.55 -0.83 -17.80
N ALA A 191 2.21 -0.30 -16.64
CA ALA A 191 0.82 0.05 -16.29
C ALA A 191 0.38 1.43 -16.83
N GLY A 192 1.30 2.22 -17.44
CA GLY A 192 1.00 3.52 -18.04
C GLY A 192 1.25 4.73 -17.14
N PHE A 193 1.88 4.55 -15.98
CA PHE A 193 2.25 5.67 -15.12
C PHE A 193 3.39 6.50 -15.71
N ALA A 194 3.33 7.81 -15.51
CA ALA A 194 4.35 8.78 -15.89
C ALA A 194 4.94 9.47 -14.64
N GLY A 195 6.04 10.23 -14.85
CA GLY A 195 6.64 11.03 -13.78
C GLY A 195 7.12 10.21 -12.58
N LEU A 196 7.62 9.00 -12.84
CA LEU A 196 8.03 8.07 -11.80
C LEU A 196 9.19 8.61 -10.98
N GLN A 197 9.03 8.55 -9.67
CA GLN A 197 10.06 8.86 -8.68
C GLN A 197 10.23 7.65 -7.75
N ILE A 198 11.48 7.33 -7.43
CA ILE A 198 11.84 6.29 -6.46
C ILE A 198 12.76 6.92 -5.43
N PHE A 199 12.39 6.79 -4.17
CA PHE A 199 13.14 7.26 -3.02
C PHE A 199 13.60 6.05 -2.21
N GLU A 200 14.87 6.04 -1.85
CA GLU A 200 15.47 5.00 -1.01
C GLU A 200 16.02 5.67 0.25
N GLU A 201 15.58 5.20 1.42
CA GLU A 201 16.14 5.62 2.70
C GLU A 201 17.23 4.63 3.12
N LEU A 202 18.48 5.01 2.87
CA LEU A 202 19.62 4.08 2.99
C LEU A 202 19.90 3.63 4.43
N ASP A 203 19.59 4.48 5.42
CA ASP A 203 19.84 4.17 6.83
C ASP A 203 18.83 3.15 7.38
N THR A 204 17.59 3.23 6.98
CA THR A 204 16.53 2.30 7.38
C THR A 204 16.33 1.17 6.38
N GLY A 205 16.73 1.34 5.12
CA GLY A 205 16.53 0.39 4.02
C GLY A 205 15.13 0.44 3.44
N TRP A 206 14.40 1.55 3.59
CA TRP A 206 13.04 1.73 3.07
C TRP A 206 13.05 2.17 1.60
N ILE A 207 11.97 1.83 0.90
CA ILE A 207 11.74 2.29 -0.48
C ILE A 207 10.34 2.91 -0.59
N CYS A 208 10.27 4.00 -1.37
CA CYS A 208 9.02 4.60 -1.79
C CYS A 208 9.06 4.80 -3.32
N ALA A 209 8.12 4.20 -4.04
CA ALA A 209 7.95 4.38 -5.46
C ALA A 209 6.63 5.11 -5.74
N MET A 210 6.68 6.16 -6.55
CA MET A 210 5.54 7.01 -6.83
C MET A 210 5.45 7.33 -8.31
N GLY A 211 4.24 7.26 -8.88
CA GLY A 211 3.97 7.61 -10.28
C GLY A 211 2.60 8.26 -10.43
N ARG A 212 2.37 8.95 -11.54
CA ARG A 212 1.12 9.65 -11.85
C ARG A 212 0.44 9.03 -13.05
N LYS A 213 -0.88 8.96 -13.01
CA LYS A 213 -1.67 8.76 -14.22
C LYS A 213 -1.65 10.03 -15.05
N GLY A 214 -1.25 9.94 -16.34
CA GLY A 214 -1.15 11.08 -17.25
C GLY A 214 -2.42 11.95 -17.27
N LEU A 215 -2.30 13.19 -17.66
CA LEU A 215 -3.45 14.06 -17.87
C LEU A 215 -4.21 13.62 -19.12
N GLU A 216 -5.52 13.88 -19.17
CA GLU A 216 -6.37 13.48 -20.29
C GLU A 216 -5.90 14.03 -21.65
N PHE A 217 -5.22 15.18 -21.64
CA PHE A 217 -4.66 15.82 -22.84
C PHE A 217 -3.38 15.18 -23.36
N ASP A 218 -2.67 14.38 -22.56
CA ASP A 218 -1.41 13.73 -22.97
C ASP A 218 -1.66 12.59 -23.98
N PHE A 219 -2.91 12.12 -24.12
CA PHE A 219 -3.31 11.05 -25.04
C PHE A 219 -3.74 11.55 -26.42
N ILE A 220 -3.90 12.86 -26.62
CA ILE A 220 -4.36 13.47 -27.89
C ILE A 220 -3.19 13.77 -28.85
N VAL A 221 -1.96 13.69 -28.39
CA VAL A 221 -0.75 14.12 -29.12
C VAL A 221 0.18 12.96 -29.53
N ARG A 222 -0.35 11.73 -29.65
CA ARG A 222 0.44 10.61 -30.19
C ARG A 222 -0.23 9.95 -31.37
#